data_6c532c6f741c806c2e3d43607abf30b2
#
_entry.id   6c532c6f741c806c2e3d43607abf30b2
#
_cell.length_a   1.000
_cell.length_b   1.000
_cell.length_c   1.000
_cell.angle_alpha   90.00
_cell.angle_beta   90.00
_cell.angle_gamma   90.00
#
_symmetry.space_group_name_H-M   'P 1'
#
loop_
_entity.id
_entity.type
_entity.pdbx_description
1 polymer ?
#
loop_
_entity_poly.entity_id
_entity_poly.type
_entity_poly.pdbx_seq_one_letter_code
_entity_poly.pdbx_strand_id
1 'polypeptide(L)'
;MRTKQNNAGNFKKKSIYIIPERSKINKFCTELTGITPQLIEEKGIYFEEACEKIKDEYHSAQLTWAGFGNFDKEQIMEQCDYLGIENPFSENYINIMYQFKKYNGLFKMMGLKRALHFMNMDFEGNHHSGADDAYNAARILREILR
;
A
#
# COMPACT_ATOMS: atom_id res chain seq x y z
N MET A 1 3.35 10.93 36.96
CA MET A 1 2.60 9.95 36.12
C MET A 1 2.12 10.67 34.88
N ARG A 2 2.84 10.57 33.77
CA ARG A 2 2.39 11.14 32.48
C ARG A 2 1.45 10.14 31.84
N THR A 3 0.16 10.43 31.83
CA THR A 3 -0.81 9.76 30.99
C THR A 3 -0.41 9.98 29.54
N LYS A 4 0.11 8.93 28.89
CA LYS A 4 0.26 8.92 27.44
C LYS A 4 -1.13 9.01 26.84
N GLN A 5 -1.51 10.20 26.40
CA GLN A 5 -2.63 10.33 25.48
C GLN A 5 -2.26 9.51 24.22
N ASN A 6 -2.99 8.43 24.02
CA ASN A 6 -2.96 7.66 22.80
C ASN A 6 -3.57 8.52 21.68
N ASN A 7 -2.79 9.43 21.13
CA ASN A 7 -3.06 9.95 19.80
C ASN A 7 -2.66 8.86 18.79
N ALA A 8 -3.39 7.76 18.81
CA ALA A 8 -3.45 6.84 17.71
C ALA A 8 -4.17 7.57 16.58
N GLY A 9 -3.43 8.34 15.79
CA GLY A 9 -3.97 8.96 14.60
C GLY A 9 -4.62 7.88 13.76
N ASN A 10 -5.93 7.98 13.55
CA ASN A 10 -6.63 7.07 12.68
C ASN A 10 -6.10 7.28 11.27
N PHE A 11 -5.44 6.27 10.71
CA PHE A 11 -5.09 6.27 9.30
C PHE A 11 -6.35 6.33 8.46
N LYS A 12 -6.35 7.20 7.46
CA LYS A 12 -7.43 7.24 6.48
C LYS A 12 -7.13 6.22 5.38
N LYS A 13 -8.10 5.36 5.11
CA LYS A 13 -8.06 4.43 3.97
C LYS A 13 -8.65 5.11 2.74
N LYS A 14 -7.99 4.95 1.61
CA LYS A 14 -8.53 5.33 0.32
C LYS A 14 -8.12 4.31 -0.73
N SER A 15 -9.03 3.96 -1.60
CA SER A 15 -8.78 3.16 -2.79
C SER A 15 -8.94 4.02 -4.04
N ILE A 16 -7.99 3.90 -4.95
CA ILE A 16 -8.08 4.43 -6.31
C ILE A 16 -8.09 3.24 -7.25
N TYR A 17 -9.20 3.06 -7.96
CA TYR A 17 -9.36 1.94 -8.88
C TYR A 17 -8.84 2.32 -10.26
N ILE A 18 -7.96 1.50 -10.79
CA ILE A 18 -7.28 1.74 -12.07
C ILE A 18 -7.93 0.87 -13.15
N ILE A 19 -8.25 1.50 -14.27
CA ILE A 19 -8.71 0.78 -15.46
C ILE A 19 -7.50 0.05 -16.05
N PRO A 20 -7.51 -1.31 -16.13
CA PRO A 20 -6.41 -2.05 -16.70
C PRO A 20 -6.38 -1.89 -18.22
N GLU A 21 -5.25 -1.44 -18.75
CA GLU A 21 -5.08 -1.25 -20.21
C GLU A 21 -4.41 -2.46 -20.88
N ARG A 22 -3.62 -3.24 -20.12
CA ARG A 22 -2.79 -4.35 -20.63
C ARG A 22 -3.36 -5.73 -20.32
N SER A 23 -4.40 -5.81 -19.51
CA SER A 23 -5.00 -7.06 -19.06
C SER A 23 -6.49 -6.89 -18.81
N LYS A 24 -7.19 -8.01 -18.61
CA LYS A 24 -8.60 -8.01 -18.23
C LYS A 24 -8.73 -8.50 -16.78
N ILE A 25 -9.73 -7.98 -16.08
CA ILE A 25 -10.11 -8.49 -14.76
C ILE A 25 -10.80 -9.84 -14.99
N ASN A 26 -10.18 -10.90 -14.48
CA ASN A 26 -10.73 -12.25 -14.54
C ASN A 26 -11.38 -12.62 -13.20
N LYS A 27 -12.08 -13.77 -13.21
CA LYS A 27 -12.78 -14.29 -12.03
C LYS A 27 -11.83 -14.47 -10.82
N PHE A 28 -10.62 -14.98 -11.05
CA PHE A 28 -9.62 -15.17 -9.99
C PHE A 28 -9.23 -13.84 -9.33
N CYS A 29 -8.97 -12.80 -10.11
CA CYS A 29 -8.66 -11.47 -9.57
C CYS A 29 -9.81 -10.93 -8.73
N THR A 30 -11.05 -11.06 -9.21
CA THR A 30 -12.24 -10.61 -8.48
C THR A 30 -12.41 -11.38 -7.17
N GLU A 31 -12.26 -12.69 -7.17
CA GLU A 31 -12.37 -13.53 -5.96
C GLU A 31 -11.28 -13.18 -4.92
N LEU A 32 -10.07 -12.88 -5.39
CA LEU A 32 -8.95 -12.54 -4.52
C LEU A 32 -9.05 -11.12 -3.92
N THR A 33 -9.39 -10.14 -4.74
CA THR A 33 -9.30 -8.71 -4.38
C THR A 33 -10.64 -8.04 -4.10
N GLY A 34 -11.75 -8.64 -4.54
CA GLY A 34 -13.07 -8.03 -4.53
C GLY A 34 -13.30 -7.00 -5.66
N ILE A 35 -12.30 -6.77 -6.51
CA ILE A 35 -12.43 -5.84 -7.65
C ILE A 35 -13.15 -6.54 -8.79
N THR A 36 -14.31 -6.00 -9.16
CA THR A 36 -15.14 -6.50 -10.27
C THR A 36 -15.00 -5.62 -11.51
N PRO A 37 -15.27 -6.15 -12.71
CA PRO A 37 -15.36 -5.32 -13.91
C PRO A 37 -16.36 -4.17 -13.77
N GLN A 38 -17.50 -4.41 -13.12
CA GLN A 38 -18.51 -3.40 -12.86
C GLN A 38 -17.99 -2.27 -11.96
N LEU A 39 -17.26 -2.59 -10.90
CA LEU A 39 -16.65 -1.60 -10.02
C LEU A 39 -15.68 -0.68 -10.78
N ILE A 40 -14.88 -1.27 -11.68
CA ILE A 40 -13.96 -0.51 -12.53
C ILE A 40 -14.72 0.37 -13.52
N GLU A 41 -15.81 -0.12 -14.11
CA GLU A 41 -16.65 0.69 -14.99
C GLU A 41 -17.24 1.91 -14.28
N GLU A 42 -17.67 1.75 -13.03
CA GLU A 42 -18.29 2.82 -12.23
C GLU A 42 -17.26 3.80 -11.62
N LYS A 43 -16.11 3.32 -11.17
CA LYS A 43 -15.16 4.07 -10.34
C LYS A 43 -13.72 4.09 -10.86
N GLY A 44 -13.42 3.33 -11.90
CA GLY A 44 -12.08 3.25 -12.44
C GLY A 44 -11.64 4.54 -13.14
N ILE A 45 -10.37 4.86 -12.97
CA ILE A 45 -9.70 5.94 -13.71
C ILE A 45 -8.43 5.39 -14.37
N TYR A 46 -7.91 6.07 -15.37
CA TYR A 46 -6.66 5.66 -15.98
C TYR A 46 -5.47 5.90 -15.06
N PHE A 47 -4.43 5.11 -15.21
CA PHE A 47 -3.24 5.16 -14.36
C PHE A 47 -2.59 6.55 -14.34
N GLU A 48 -2.51 7.21 -15.48
CA GLU A 48 -1.95 8.56 -15.58
C GLU A 48 -2.75 9.58 -14.75
N GLU A 49 -4.08 9.52 -14.81
CA GLU A 49 -4.95 10.36 -13.98
C GLU A 49 -4.77 10.05 -12.48
N ALA A 50 -4.63 8.78 -12.13
CA ALA A 50 -4.35 8.37 -10.75
C ALA A 50 -3.00 8.93 -10.26
N CYS A 51 -1.98 8.93 -11.10
CA CYS A 51 -0.67 9.51 -10.78
C CYS A 51 -0.77 11.02 -10.47
N GLU A 52 -1.49 11.78 -11.29
CA GLU A 52 -1.73 13.21 -11.04
C GLU A 52 -2.51 13.43 -9.72
N LYS A 53 -3.53 12.64 -9.50
CA LYS A 53 -4.34 12.70 -8.28
C LYS A 53 -3.53 12.45 -7.02
N ILE A 54 -2.64 11.47 -7.04
CA ILE A 54 -1.75 11.15 -5.91
C ILE A 54 -0.77 12.30 -5.63
N LYS A 55 -0.20 12.88 -6.66
CA LYS A 55 0.69 14.04 -6.52
C LYS A 55 -0.03 15.23 -5.88
N ASP A 56 -1.23 15.52 -6.33
CA ASP A 56 -2.00 16.68 -5.86
C ASP A 56 -2.55 16.47 -4.44
N GLU A 57 -3.14 15.31 -4.16
CA GLU A 57 -3.80 15.06 -2.88
C GLU A 57 -2.82 14.70 -1.76
N TYR A 58 -1.75 14.00 -2.06
CA TYR A 58 -0.82 13.43 -1.06
C TYR A 58 0.58 14.01 -1.11
N HIS A 59 0.87 14.91 -2.05
CA HIS A 59 2.22 15.43 -2.28
C HIS A 59 3.27 14.33 -2.44
N SER A 60 2.89 13.26 -3.13
CA SER A 60 3.66 12.01 -3.23
C SER A 60 5.03 12.18 -3.86
N ALA A 61 5.21 13.19 -4.72
CA ALA A 61 6.51 13.48 -5.33
C ALA A 61 7.52 14.11 -4.35
N GLN A 62 7.07 14.66 -3.22
CA GLN A 62 7.92 15.31 -2.22
C GLN A 62 8.06 14.52 -0.92
N LEU A 63 7.03 13.78 -0.56
CA LEU A 63 7.00 13.07 0.72
C LEU A 63 7.59 11.66 0.62
N THR A 64 8.16 11.18 1.73
CA THR A 64 8.52 9.77 1.88
C THR A 64 7.26 8.92 1.84
N TRP A 65 7.31 7.84 1.10
CA TRP A 65 6.23 6.86 1.01
C TRP A 65 6.72 5.48 1.43
N ALA A 66 5.81 4.56 1.67
CA ALA A 66 6.16 3.25 2.18
C ALA A 66 5.27 2.17 1.58
N GLY A 67 5.80 0.96 1.51
CA GLY A 67 5.06 -0.23 1.13
C GLY A 67 5.59 -1.45 1.87
N PHE A 68 4.83 -2.53 1.83
CA PHE A 68 5.22 -3.78 2.46
C PHE A 68 5.92 -4.68 1.44
N GLY A 69 7.23 -4.56 1.32
CA GLY A 69 8.06 -5.14 0.27
C GLY A 69 8.35 -4.16 -0.86
N ASN A 70 8.93 -4.65 -1.96
CA ASN A 70 9.26 -3.82 -3.12
C ASN A 70 8.33 -4.02 -4.32
N PHE A 71 7.43 -4.99 -4.26
CA PHE A 71 6.60 -5.35 -5.41
C PHE A 71 5.77 -4.17 -5.94
N ASP A 72 5.08 -3.46 -5.07
CA ASP A 72 4.25 -2.32 -5.49
C ASP A 72 5.08 -1.19 -6.09
N LYS A 73 6.24 -0.90 -5.49
CA LYS A 73 7.19 0.07 -6.02
C LYS A 73 7.66 -0.30 -7.44
N GLU A 74 8.04 -1.55 -7.64
CA GLU A 74 8.51 -2.06 -8.93
C GLU A 74 7.41 -2.02 -9.98
N GLN A 75 6.17 -2.38 -9.62
CA GLN A 75 5.02 -2.32 -10.51
C GLN A 75 4.68 -0.89 -10.95
N ILE A 76 4.76 0.06 -10.05
CA ILE A 76 4.54 1.49 -10.37
C ILE A 76 5.63 1.98 -11.34
N MET A 77 6.88 1.67 -11.08
CA MET A 77 7.99 2.03 -11.95
C MET A 77 7.83 1.42 -13.36
N GLU A 78 7.53 0.14 -13.44
CA GLU A 78 7.30 -0.55 -14.71
C GLU A 78 6.15 0.08 -15.51
N GLN A 79 5.04 0.38 -14.84
CA GLN A 79 3.87 0.99 -15.50
C GLN A 79 4.17 2.40 -15.99
N CYS A 80 4.89 3.20 -15.22
CA CYS A 80 5.33 4.53 -15.64
C CYS A 80 6.26 4.47 -16.85
N ASP A 81 7.22 3.55 -16.84
CA ASP A 81 8.13 3.33 -17.97
C ASP A 81 7.38 2.91 -19.23
N TYR A 82 6.42 1.99 -19.09
CA TYR A 82 5.59 1.53 -20.21
C TYR A 82 4.78 2.67 -20.83
N LEU A 83 4.20 3.55 -20.02
CA LEU A 83 3.39 4.67 -20.49
C LEU A 83 4.22 5.92 -20.85
N GLY A 84 5.51 5.92 -20.56
CA GLY A 84 6.38 7.07 -20.79
C GLY A 84 6.02 8.29 -19.93
N ILE A 85 5.54 8.06 -18.72
CA ILE A 85 5.17 9.12 -17.76
C ILE A 85 6.12 9.16 -16.57
N GLU A 86 6.17 10.30 -15.91
CA GLU A 86 6.97 10.49 -14.71
C GLU A 86 6.39 9.70 -13.52
N ASN A 87 7.27 9.11 -12.71
CA ASN A 87 6.88 8.44 -11.48
C ASN A 87 6.24 9.46 -10.51
N PRO A 88 5.01 9.23 -10.01
CA PRO A 88 4.34 10.16 -9.13
C PRO A 88 4.88 10.19 -7.71
N PHE A 89 5.75 9.25 -7.34
CA PHE A 89 6.32 9.13 -6.00
C PHE A 89 7.76 9.66 -5.94
N SER A 90 8.14 10.14 -4.77
CA SER A 90 9.53 10.52 -4.50
C SER A 90 10.46 9.30 -4.51
N GLU A 91 11.77 9.53 -4.56
CA GLU A 91 12.77 8.47 -4.43
C GLU A 91 12.89 7.93 -2.99
N ASN A 92 12.36 8.66 -2.02
CA ASN A 92 12.41 8.29 -0.61
C ASN A 92 11.34 7.22 -0.30
N TYR A 93 11.77 5.98 -0.28
CA TYR A 93 10.91 4.82 -0.05
C TYR A 93 11.31 4.03 1.19
N ILE A 94 10.32 3.63 1.98
CA ILE A 94 10.50 2.74 3.12
C ILE A 94 9.89 1.38 2.78
N ASN A 95 10.73 0.36 2.72
CA ASN A 95 10.29 -1.02 2.67
C ASN A 95 10.00 -1.50 4.10
N ILE A 96 8.73 -1.52 4.47
CA ILE A 96 8.27 -1.87 5.83
C ILE A 96 8.65 -3.32 6.19
N MET A 97 8.55 -4.24 5.23
CA MET A 97 8.92 -5.65 5.44
C MET A 97 10.39 -5.78 5.85
N TYR A 98 11.28 -5.04 5.19
CA TYR A 98 12.69 -5.03 5.52
C TYR A 98 12.97 -4.36 6.88
N GLN A 99 12.34 -3.23 7.16
CA GLN A 99 12.47 -2.54 8.43
C GLN A 99 11.95 -3.39 9.59
N PHE A 100 10.84 -4.10 9.38
CA PHE A 100 10.30 -5.06 10.36
C PHE A 100 11.30 -6.16 10.69
N LYS A 101 11.88 -6.78 9.65
CA LYS A 101 12.92 -7.80 9.81
C LYS A 101 14.10 -7.25 10.65
N LYS A 102 14.60 -6.08 10.30
CA LYS A 102 15.73 -5.44 10.96
C LYS A 102 15.42 -5.09 12.42
N TYR A 103 14.26 -4.48 12.66
CA TYR A 103 13.82 -4.08 14.00
C TYR A 103 13.72 -5.25 14.96
N ASN A 104 13.25 -6.39 14.49
CA ASN A 104 13.08 -7.60 15.29
C ASN A 104 14.26 -8.58 15.24
N GLY A 105 15.35 -8.26 14.57
CA GLY A 105 16.53 -9.12 14.45
C GLY A 105 16.27 -10.47 13.77
N LEU A 106 15.37 -10.49 12.77
CA LEU A 106 14.97 -11.72 12.10
C LEU A 106 15.91 -12.11 10.96
N PHE A 107 16.08 -13.42 10.74
CA PHE A 107 16.87 -13.93 9.61
C PHE A 107 16.15 -13.79 8.27
N LYS A 108 14.83 -13.97 8.26
CA LYS A 108 14.00 -13.97 7.06
C LYS A 108 12.92 -12.90 7.13
N MET A 109 12.52 -12.42 5.96
CA MET A 109 11.35 -11.56 5.84
C MET A 109 10.07 -12.34 6.11
N MET A 110 9.07 -11.66 6.64
CA MET A 110 7.72 -12.19 6.88
C MET A 110 6.70 -11.49 6.02
N GLY A 111 5.69 -12.22 5.56
CA GLY A 111 4.49 -11.63 4.96
C GLY A 111 3.69 -10.83 5.98
N LEU A 112 2.79 -9.97 5.50
CA LEU A 112 2.05 -9.00 6.31
C LEU A 112 1.27 -9.63 7.47
N LYS A 113 0.50 -10.67 7.21
CA LYS A 113 -0.26 -11.37 8.28
C LYS A 113 0.63 -11.98 9.35
N ARG A 114 1.73 -12.59 8.94
CA ARG A 114 2.69 -13.20 9.88
C ARG A 114 3.39 -12.14 10.72
N ALA A 115 3.74 -11.00 10.11
CA ALA A 115 4.35 -9.89 10.82
C ALA A 115 3.41 -9.30 11.88
N LEU A 116 2.13 -9.11 11.55
CA LEU A 116 1.11 -8.69 12.52
C LEU A 116 0.99 -9.69 13.65
N HIS A 117 0.86 -10.97 13.34
CA HIS A 117 0.76 -12.03 14.35
C HIS A 117 1.99 -12.07 15.27
N PHE A 118 3.18 -11.89 14.70
CA PHE A 118 4.42 -11.78 15.47
C PHE A 118 4.39 -10.64 16.50
N MET A 119 3.71 -9.54 16.15
CA MET A 119 3.53 -8.38 17.03
C MET A 119 2.29 -8.47 17.94
N ASN A 120 1.62 -9.62 18.00
CA ASN A 120 0.34 -9.80 18.71
C ASN A 120 -0.76 -8.86 18.23
N MET A 121 -0.81 -8.61 16.93
CA MET A 121 -1.80 -7.77 16.27
C MET A 121 -2.64 -8.59 15.31
N ASP A 122 -3.95 -8.40 15.33
CA ASP A 122 -4.84 -9.02 14.36
C ASP A 122 -4.89 -8.19 13.06
N PHE A 123 -5.10 -8.88 11.95
CA PHE A 123 -5.37 -8.24 10.67
C PHE A 123 -6.75 -7.60 10.69
N GLU A 124 -6.82 -6.31 10.39
CA GLU A 124 -8.09 -5.57 10.30
C GLU A 124 -8.53 -5.46 8.85
N GLY A 125 -9.75 -5.91 8.56
CA GLY A 125 -10.33 -5.92 7.22
C GLY A 125 -10.06 -7.21 6.44
N ASN A 126 -10.02 -7.09 5.11
CA ASN A 126 -9.88 -8.22 4.19
C ASN A 126 -8.46 -8.26 3.60
N HIS A 127 -7.73 -9.35 3.84
CA HIS A 127 -6.44 -9.55 3.18
C HIS A 127 -6.61 -9.64 1.66
N HIS A 128 -5.65 -9.09 0.90
CA HIS A 128 -5.71 -8.85 -0.55
C HIS A 128 -6.64 -7.71 -1.00
N SER A 129 -7.27 -7.00 -0.08
CA SER A 129 -7.81 -5.67 -0.34
C SER A 129 -6.67 -4.65 -0.18
N GLY A 130 -6.34 -3.91 -1.23
CA GLY A 130 -5.19 -3.00 -1.24
C GLY A 130 -5.24 -1.95 -0.12
N ALA A 131 -6.42 -1.38 0.14
CA ALA A 131 -6.59 -0.40 1.23
C ALA A 131 -6.40 -1.03 2.62
N ASP A 132 -6.89 -2.25 2.82
CA ASP A 132 -6.74 -2.95 4.10
C ASP A 132 -5.30 -3.44 4.31
N ASP A 133 -4.65 -3.94 3.27
CA ASP A 133 -3.24 -4.31 3.34
C ASP A 133 -2.37 -3.09 3.66
N ALA A 134 -2.58 -1.96 2.99
CA ALA A 134 -1.86 -0.71 3.26
C ALA A 134 -2.10 -0.20 4.68
N TYR A 135 -3.32 -0.27 5.18
CA TYR A 135 -3.67 0.12 6.54
C TYR A 135 -2.93 -0.72 7.58
N ASN A 136 -2.92 -2.04 7.40
CA ASN A 136 -2.21 -2.94 8.32
C ASN A 136 -0.69 -2.77 8.23
N ALA A 137 -0.14 -2.52 7.05
CA ALA A 137 1.27 -2.18 6.88
C ALA A 137 1.63 -0.88 7.61
N ALA A 138 0.77 0.14 7.54
CA ALA A 138 0.95 1.39 8.28
C ALA A 138 0.92 1.18 9.80
N ARG A 139 0.10 0.27 10.30
CA ARG A 139 0.09 -0.10 11.73
C ARG A 139 1.44 -0.69 12.18
N ILE A 140 2.02 -1.57 11.38
CA ILE A 140 3.36 -2.13 11.64
C ILE A 140 4.41 -1.01 11.64
N LEU A 141 4.40 -0.15 10.62
CA LEU A 141 5.35 0.96 10.52
C LEU A 141 5.28 1.88 11.74
N ARG A 142 4.07 2.20 12.20
CA ARG A 142 3.88 3.00 13.41
C ARG A 142 4.55 2.40 14.63
N GLU A 143 4.46 1.08 14.82
CA GLU A 143 5.10 0.41 15.94
C GLU A 143 6.63 0.43 15.82
N ILE A 144 7.18 0.28 14.63
CA ILE A 144 8.62 0.36 14.39
C ILE A 144 9.18 1.76 14.66
N LEU A 145 8.42 2.80 14.34
CA LEU A 145 8.85 4.21 14.51
C LEU A 145 8.64 4.76 15.92
N ARG A 146 8.01 4.01 16.79
CA ARG A 146 7.91 4.35 18.21
C ARG A 146 9.23 4.09 18.93
#